data_4d3c4659ed936a27ff87e8a885f7f448
#
_entry.id   4d3c4659ed936a27ff87e8a885f7f448
#
_cell.length_a   1.000
_cell.length_b   1.000
_cell.length_c   1.000
_cell.angle_alpha   90.00
_cell.angle_beta   90.00
_cell.angle_gamma   90.00
#
_symmetry.space_group_name_H-M   'P 1'
#
loop_
_entity.id
_entity.type
_entity.pdbx_description
1 polymer ?
#
loop_
_entity_poly.entity_id
_entity_poly.type
_entity_poly.pdbx_seq_one_letter_code
_entity_poly.pdbx_strand_id
1 'polypeptide(L)'
;MFKILFKITLCSLLFFTFITCNKEIPPNVIFILTDDQGYGDLGIYGASDINTPNIDSIAKKGAYFTSYYSTQPVCSASRASILTGCYPDRLGVFNAYSPGSKVGLNPDETTIAELLKANGYNTAIFGKWHLGDAPRFQPRKQGFDEYFGILYSNDMWPKHPQQGTVFNFPEIKLYENEAPLR
;
A
#
# COMPACT_ATOMS: atom_id res chain seq x y z
N MET A 1 -66.29 5.03 -3.72
CA MET A 1 -65.17 5.79 -3.10
C MET A 1 -64.14 4.86 -2.45
N PHE A 2 -64.50 3.92 -1.61
CA PHE A 2 -63.58 3.01 -0.92
C PHE A 2 -62.68 2.15 -1.83
N LYS A 3 -63.24 1.63 -2.94
CA LYS A 3 -62.48 0.79 -3.91
C LYS A 3 -61.41 1.58 -4.72
N ILE A 4 -61.58 2.88 -4.86
CA ILE A 4 -60.61 3.74 -5.57
C ILE A 4 -59.47 4.10 -4.62
N LEU A 5 -59.76 4.44 -3.36
CA LEU A 5 -58.76 4.68 -2.34
C LEU A 5 -57.85 3.46 -2.13
N PHE A 6 -58.40 2.26 -2.06
CA PHE A 6 -57.68 1.01 -1.90
C PHE A 6 -56.72 0.72 -3.06
N LYS A 7 -57.15 1.02 -4.30
CA LYS A 7 -56.27 0.86 -5.49
C LYS A 7 -55.14 1.87 -5.52
N ILE A 8 -55.37 3.11 -5.09
CA ILE A 8 -54.36 4.15 -5.01
C ILE A 8 -53.31 3.80 -3.91
N THR A 9 -53.77 3.34 -2.76
CA THR A 9 -52.86 2.91 -1.67
C THR A 9 -52.04 1.69 -2.06
N LEU A 10 -52.61 0.72 -2.77
CA LEU A 10 -51.89 -0.47 -3.23
C LEU A 10 -50.86 -0.12 -4.33
N CYS A 11 -51.19 0.79 -5.26
CA CYS A 11 -50.22 1.28 -6.25
C CYS A 11 -49.09 2.08 -5.63
N SER A 12 -49.34 2.91 -4.61
CA SER A 12 -48.26 3.66 -3.92
C SER A 12 -47.38 2.74 -3.10
N LEU A 13 -47.90 1.68 -2.48
CA LEU A 13 -47.11 0.67 -1.79
C LEU A 13 -46.19 -0.12 -2.74
N LEU A 14 -46.68 -0.46 -3.94
CA LEU A 14 -45.90 -1.13 -4.99
C LEU A 14 -44.81 -0.22 -5.59
N PHE A 15 -45.04 1.10 -5.62
CA PHE A 15 -44.01 2.04 -6.11
C PHE A 15 -42.84 2.23 -5.13
N PHE A 16 -43.09 2.03 -3.83
CA PHE A 16 -42.00 2.11 -2.82
C PHE A 16 -41.11 0.88 -2.76
N THR A 17 -41.49 -0.25 -3.32
CA THR A 17 -40.68 -1.47 -3.31
C THR A 17 -39.63 -1.52 -4.43
N PHE A 18 -39.60 -0.56 -5.34
CA PHE A 18 -38.64 -0.49 -6.43
C PHE A 18 -37.47 0.51 -6.20
N ILE A 19 -37.34 1.04 -4.97
CA ILE A 19 -36.08 1.68 -4.62
C ILE A 19 -35.05 0.57 -4.41
N THR A 20 -34.59 -0.03 -5.50
CA THR A 20 -33.41 -0.87 -5.47
C THR A 20 -32.24 0.03 -5.10
N CYS A 21 -31.81 -0.05 -3.87
CA CYS A 21 -30.53 0.47 -3.45
C CYS A 21 -29.47 -0.28 -4.30
N ASN A 22 -29.10 0.26 -5.42
CA ASN A 22 -27.95 -0.22 -6.17
C ASN A 22 -26.75 -0.02 -5.24
N LYS A 23 -26.35 -1.08 -4.55
CA LYS A 23 -25.11 -1.09 -3.78
C LYS A 23 -23.99 -0.94 -4.81
N GLU A 24 -23.44 0.25 -4.93
CA GLU A 24 -22.27 0.47 -5.77
C GLU A 24 -21.17 -0.48 -5.31
N ILE A 25 -20.65 -1.25 -6.25
CA ILE A 25 -19.51 -2.11 -5.98
C ILE A 25 -18.29 -1.19 -5.86
N PRO A 26 -17.62 -1.16 -4.71
CA PRO A 26 -16.46 -0.30 -4.54
C PRO A 26 -15.36 -0.72 -5.51
N PRO A 27 -14.60 0.25 -6.09
CA PRO A 27 -13.56 -0.04 -7.05
C PRO A 27 -12.40 -0.81 -6.39
N ASN A 28 -11.72 -1.66 -7.16
CA ASN A 28 -10.44 -2.20 -6.74
C ASN A 28 -9.39 -1.09 -6.66
N VAL A 29 -8.53 -1.14 -5.66
CA VAL A 29 -7.44 -0.19 -5.43
C VAL A 29 -6.11 -0.92 -5.63
N ILE A 30 -5.32 -0.47 -6.61
CA ILE A 30 -3.97 -0.97 -6.87
C ILE A 30 -2.99 0.17 -6.63
N PHE A 31 -2.10 -0.01 -5.66
CA PHE A 31 -1.03 0.93 -5.34
C PHE A 31 0.32 0.35 -5.78
N ILE A 32 0.99 1.03 -6.73
CA ILE A 32 2.31 0.64 -7.24
C ILE A 32 3.33 1.65 -6.73
N LEU A 33 4.24 1.19 -5.86
CA LEU A 33 5.33 1.98 -5.32
C LEU A 33 6.66 1.52 -5.94
N THR A 34 7.26 2.40 -6.71
CA THR A 34 8.63 2.21 -7.20
C THR A 34 9.64 2.56 -6.10
N ASP A 35 10.82 1.94 -6.12
CA ASP A 35 11.90 2.19 -5.16
C ASP A 35 12.99 3.01 -5.84
N ASP A 36 13.33 4.16 -5.27
CA ASP A 36 14.35 5.11 -5.73
C ASP A 36 14.18 5.59 -7.20
N GLN A 37 12.96 5.65 -7.71
CA GLN A 37 12.65 6.21 -9.02
C GLN A 37 12.70 7.74 -8.98
N GLY A 38 13.53 8.35 -9.81
CA GLY A 38 13.63 9.79 -9.95
C GLY A 38 12.46 10.40 -10.75
N TYR A 39 12.18 11.68 -10.52
CA TYR A 39 11.17 12.44 -11.26
C TYR A 39 11.40 12.39 -12.78
N GLY A 40 12.67 12.51 -13.21
CA GLY A 40 13.04 12.53 -14.62
C GLY A 40 13.11 11.16 -15.30
N ASP A 41 12.76 10.06 -14.62
CA ASP A 41 12.90 8.70 -15.15
C ASP A 41 11.67 8.23 -15.96
N LEU A 42 10.63 9.05 -16.08
CA LEU A 42 9.42 8.74 -16.82
C LEU A 42 9.27 9.63 -18.06
N GLY A 43 8.81 9.04 -19.17
CA GLY A 43 8.55 9.76 -20.41
C GLY A 43 7.59 10.92 -20.24
N ILE A 44 6.52 10.76 -19.43
CA ILE A 44 5.55 11.83 -19.13
C ILE A 44 6.18 13.04 -18.43
N TYR A 45 7.31 12.86 -17.74
CA TYR A 45 8.08 13.93 -17.09
C TYR A 45 9.32 14.37 -17.89
N GLY A 46 9.48 13.86 -19.12
CA GLY A 46 10.52 14.31 -20.06
C GLY A 46 11.76 13.43 -20.18
N ALA A 47 11.73 12.20 -19.64
CA ALA A 47 12.79 11.24 -19.91
C ALA A 47 12.90 10.98 -21.42
N SER A 48 14.12 11.07 -21.96
CA SER A 48 14.41 10.84 -23.38
C SER A 48 15.18 9.53 -23.65
N ASP A 49 15.77 8.97 -22.62
CA ASP A 49 16.63 7.78 -22.64
C ASP A 49 15.90 6.51 -22.16
N ILE A 50 14.77 6.66 -21.50
CA ILE A 50 13.94 5.56 -21.01
C ILE A 50 12.54 5.65 -21.59
N ASN A 51 12.04 4.56 -22.15
CA ASN A 51 10.68 4.46 -22.66
C ASN A 51 9.75 3.85 -21.61
N THR A 52 8.76 4.62 -21.16
CA THR A 52 7.78 4.20 -20.13
C THR A 52 6.33 4.24 -20.63
N PRO A 53 5.99 3.60 -21.79
CA PRO A 53 4.71 3.82 -22.46
C PRO A 53 3.49 3.41 -21.62
N ASN A 54 3.63 2.39 -20.78
CA ASN A 54 2.52 1.91 -19.95
C ASN A 54 2.23 2.87 -18.79
N ILE A 55 3.27 3.37 -18.10
CA ILE A 55 3.13 4.35 -17.02
C ILE A 55 2.64 5.68 -17.59
N ASP A 56 3.19 6.12 -18.72
CA ASP A 56 2.74 7.32 -19.43
C ASP A 56 1.27 7.22 -19.86
N SER A 57 0.80 6.03 -20.22
CA SER A 57 -0.61 5.78 -20.55
C SER A 57 -1.53 5.94 -19.34
N ILE A 58 -1.10 5.54 -18.13
CA ILE A 58 -1.85 5.78 -16.90
C ILE A 58 -1.98 7.28 -16.65
N ALA A 59 -0.89 8.01 -16.76
CA ALA A 59 -0.88 9.46 -16.60
C ALA A 59 -1.80 10.19 -17.60
N LYS A 60 -1.79 9.75 -18.87
CA LYS A 60 -2.64 10.33 -19.94
C LYS A 60 -4.13 10.04 -19.76
N LYS A 61 -4.49 8.94 -19.10
CA LYS A 61 -5.90 8.52 -18.87
C LYS A 61 -6.43 8.96 -17.50
N GLY A 62 -5.56 9.37 -16.60
CA GLY A 62 -5.89 9.78 -15.24
C GLY A 62 -5.37 11.16 -14.90
N ALA A 63 -4.91 11.30 -13.67
CA ALA A 63 -4.23 12.50 -13.19
C ALA A 63 -2.75 12.18 -12.93
N TYR A 64 -1.86 13.15 -13.19
CA TYR A 64 -0.48 13.08 -12.77
C TYR A 64 -0.08 14.36 -12.04
N PHE A 65 0.82 14.22 -11.09
CA PHE A 65 1.21 15.30 -10.21
C PHE A 65 2.59 15.82 -10.59
N THR A 66 2.70 17.11 -10.87
CA THR A 66 3.96 17.76 -11.20
C THR A 66 4.77 18.19 -9.98
N SER A 67 4.16 18.15 -8.79
CA SER A 67 4.76 18.59 -7.53
C SER A 67 4.38 17.66 -6.37
N TYR A 68 4.51 16.37 -6.57
CA TYR A 68 4.36 15.37 -5.51
C TYR A 68 5.73 15.07 -4.89
N TYR A 69 5.80 15.09 -3.57
CA TYR A 69 7.03 14.87 -2.82
C TYR A 69 6.86 13.72 -1.82
N SER A 70 7.88 12.89 -1.71
CA SER A 70 7.99 11.95 -0.61
C SER A 70 8.15 12.70 0.71
N THR A 71 7.57 12.17 1.78
CA THR A 71 7.64 12.80 3.11
C THR A 71 9.05 12.79 3.70
N GLN A 72 9.86 11.80 3.31
CA GLN A 72 11.31 11.73 3.62
C GLN A 72 12.04 10.92 2.53
N PRO A 73 13.32 11.21 2.26
CA PRO A 73 14.13 10.48 1.27
C PRO A 73 14.72 9.19 1.84
N VAL A 74 13.95 8.44 2.65
CA VAL A 74 14.39 7.20 3.31
C VAL A 74 13.28 6.17 3.23
N CYS A 75 13.63 4.94 2.85
CA CYS A 75 12.70 3.85 2.55
C CYS A 75 11.66 3.61 3.65
N SER A 76 12.08 3.29 4.88
CA SER A 76 11.12 2.95 5.96
C SER A 76 10.24 4.14 6.33
N ALA A 77 10.81 5.34 6.42
CA ALA A 77 10.08 6.55 6.76
C ALA A 77 9.00 6.88 5.69
N SER A 78 9.37 6.85 4.42
CA SER A 78 8.44 7.07 3.30
C SER A 78 7.33 6.00 3.27
N ARG A 79 7.68 4.73 3.45
CA ARG A 79 6.73 3.61 3.46
C ARG A 79 5.74 3.69 4.62
N ALA A 80 6.23 4.03 5.82
CA ALA A 80 5.38 4.25 6.98
C ALA A 80 4.35 5.34 6.71
N SER A 81 4.78 6.46 6.13
CA SER A 81 3.89 7.57 5.78
C SER A 81 2.83 7.20 4.76
N ILE A 82 3.20 6.46 3.72
CA ILE A 82 2.27 6.00 2.68
C ILE A 82 1.19 5.10 3.28
N LEU A 83 1.58 4.19 4.18
CA LEU A 83 0.63 3.25 4.77
C LEU A 83 -0.29 3.90 5.80
N THR A 84 0.16 4.92 6.52
CA THR A 84 -0.59 5.51 7.65
C THR A 84 -1.19 6.89 7.35
N GLY A 85 -0.73 7.55 6.27
CA GLY A 85 -1.10 8.94 5.98
C GLY A 85 -0.48 9.95 6.96
N CYS A 86 0.45 9.54 7.81
CA CYS A 86 1.11 10.39 8.81
C CYS A 86 2.55 10.74 8.42
N TYR A 87 3.03 11.90 8.82
CA TYR A 87 4.45 12.22 8.70
C TYR A 87 5.28 11.27 9.57
N PRO A 88 6.44 10.79 9.07
CA PRO A 88 7.22 9.74 9.72
C PRO A 88 7.77 10.16 11.10
N ASP A 89 8.00 11.45 11.32
CA ASP A 89 8.40 11.98 12.63
C ASP A 89 7.37 11.73 13.72
N ARG A 90 6.07 11.74 13.36
CA ARG A 90 4.97 11.41 14.30
C ARG A 90 4.92 9.93 14.63
N LEU A 91 5.39 9.09 13.71
CA LEU A 91 5.44 7.64 13.86
C LEU A 91 6.72 7.17 14.55
N GLY A 92 7.67 8.07 14.83
CA GLY A 92 8.99 7.73 15.34
C GLY A 92 9.88 6.98 14.33
N VAL A 93 9.62 7.14 13.03
CA VAL A 93 10.36 6.48 11.94
C VAL A 93 11.26 7.49 11.26
N PHE A 94 12.50 7.56 11.65
CA PHE A 94 13.44 8.59 11.17
C PHE A 94 14.42 8.08 10.10
N ASN A 95 14.65 6.77 10.04
CA ASN A 95 15.67 6.15 9.20
C ASN A 95 15.16 4.87 8.55
N ALA A 96 15.98 4.28 7.67
CA ALA A 96 15.77 2.91 7.19
C ALA A 96 16.07 1.92 8.33
N TYR A 97 15.18 0.95 8.52
CA TYR A 97 15.42 -0.13 9.47
C TYR A 97 16.38 -1.16 8.90
N SER A 98 17.23 -1.72 9.76
CA SER A 98 18.12 -2.82 9.38
C SER A 98 17.55 -4.18 9.80
N PRO A 99 17.96 -5.27 9.14
CA PRO A 99 17.61 -6.62 9.55
C PRO A 99 17.90 -6.88 11.03
N GLY A 100 16.95 -7.50 11.74
CA GLY A 100 17.05 -7.75 13.17
C GLY A 100 16.75 -6.52 14.05
N SER A 101 16.25 -5.44 13.47
CA SER A 101 15.83 -4.25 14.24
C SER A 101 14.76 -4.61 15.27
N LYS A 102 14.90 -4.07 16.48
CA LYS A 102 13.91 -4.25 17.55
C LYS A 102 12.70 -3.35 17.38
N VAL A 103 12.76 -2.41 16.42
CA VAL A 103 11.72 -1.44 16.11
C VAL A 103 11.20 -1.67 14.70
N GLY A 104 9.98 -1.24 14.46
CA GLY A 104 9.28 -1.29 13.19
C GLY A 104 8.08 -0.36 13.22
N LEU A 105 7.19 -0.44 12.23
CA LEU A 105 5.92 0.30 12.27
C LEU A 105 5.13 -0.16 13.49
N ASN A 106 4.76 0.81 14.35
CA ASN A 106 4.01 0.51 15.57
C ASN A 106 2.66 -0.15 15.19
N PRO A 107 2.34 -1.34 15.75
CA PRO A 107 1.08 -2.02 15.47
C PRO A 107 -0.19 -1.26 15.91
N ASP A 108 -0.05 -0.23 16.74
CA ASP A 108 -1.17 0.63 17.15
C ASP A 108 -1.51 1.71 16.10
N GLU A 109 -0.66 1.88 15.07
CA GLU A 109 -0.94 2.78 13.96
C GLU A 109 -1.94 2.14 13.00
N THR A 110 -2.92 2.93 12.55
CA THR A 110 -3.89 2.46 11.56
C THR A 110 -3.34 2.62 10.16
N THR A 111 -3.26 1.52 9.43
CA THR A 111 -2.80 1.50 8.03
C THR A 111 -3.98 1.59 7.05
N ILE A 112 -3.67 2.00 5.81
CA ILE A 112 -4.64 1.96 4.71
C ILE A 112 -5.18 0.53 4.46
N ALA A 113 -4.36 -0.49 4.69
CA ALA A 113 -4.79 -1.88 4.55
C ALA A 113 -5.86 -2.25 5.59
N GLU A 114 -5.69 -1.84 6.85
CA GLU A 114 -6.69 -2.04 7.90
C GLU A 114 -7.99 -1.28 7.62
N LEU A 115 -7.88 -0.04 7.15
CA LEU A 115 -9.05 0.76 6.75
C LEU A 115 -9.83 0.10 5.60
N LEU A 116 -9.13 -0.36 4.57
CA LEU A 116 -9.77 -1.04 3.44
C LEU A 116 -10.38 -2.36 3.88
N LYS A 117 -9.69 -3.14 4.69
CA LYS A 117 -10.19 -4.40 5.24
C LYS A 117 -11.47 -4.20 6.08
N ALA A 118 -11.50 -3.16 6.91
CA ALA A 118 -12.70 -2.80 7.68
C ALA A 118 -13.90 -2.42 6.78
N ASN A 119 -13.63 -2.02 5.53
CA ASN A 119 -14.63 -1.73 4.51
C ASN A 119 -14.91 -2.90 3.54
N GLY A 120 -14.47 -4.12 3.89
CA GLY A 120 -14.78 -5.35 3.16
C GLY A 120 -13.87 -5.65 1.98
N TYR A 121 -12.72 -5.00 1.87
CA TYR A 121 -11.70 -5.34 0.87
C TYR A 121 -10.85 -6.53 1.34
N ASN A 122 -10.44 -7.37 0.41
CA ASN A 122 -9.28 -8.23 0.58
C ASN A 122 -8.02 -7.42 0.31
N THR A 123 -6.99 -7.61 1.13
CA THR A 123 -5.78 -6.79 1.10
C THR A 123 -4.55 -7.66 0.88
N ALA A 124 -3.69 -7.26 -0.05
CA ALA A 124 -2.44 -7.96 -0.34
C ALA A 124 -1.29 -6.98 -0.57
N ILE A 125 -0.08 -7.40 -0.23
CA ILE A 125 1.14 -6.65 -0.53
C ILE A 125 2.19 -7.59 -1.12
N PHE A 126 2.82 -7.15 -2.20
CA PHE A 126 3.85 -7.87 -2.93
C PHE A 126 5.12 -7.02 -3.05
N GLY A 127 6.27 -7.58 -2.66
CA GLY A 127 7.55 -6.90 -2.77
C GLY A 127 8.18 -6.50 -1.44
N LYS A 128 8.87 -5.36 -1.41
CA LYS A 128 9.63 -4.87 -0.26
C LYS A 128 8.71 -4.30 0.82
N TRP A 129 8.83 -4.82 2.05
CA TRP A 129 8.14 -4.29 3.24
C TRP A 129 8.88 -3.13 3.90
N HIS A 130 10.02 -3.40 4.47
CA HIS A 130 10.97 -2.47 5.11
C HIS A 130 10.44 -1.70 6.33
N LEU A 131 9.50 -2.29 7.07
CA LEU A 131 8.91 -1.68 8.27
C LEU A 131 9.04 -2.56 9.53
N GLY A 132 10.10 -3.38 9.56
CA GLY A 132 10.44 -4.28 10.65
C GLY A 132 10.19 -5.75 10.33
N ASP A 133 11.05 -6.64 10.86
CA ASP A 133 11.02 -8.09 10.60
C ASP A 133 10.52 -8.90 11.80
N ALA A 134 10.51 -8.32 13.00
CA ALA A 134 9.94 -9.02 14.14
C ALA A 134 8.47 -9.36 13.86
N PRO A 135 7.96 -10.53 14.31
CA PRO A 135 6.62 -11.02 13.96
C PRO A 135 5.49 -9.99 14.12
N ARG A 136 5.58 -9.13 15.15
CA ARG A 136 4.57 -8.09 15.40
C ARG A 136 4.54 -6.96 14.37
N PHE A 137 5.62 -6.78 13.59
CA PHE A 137 5.75 -5.71 12.59
C PHE A 137 5.51 -6.20 11.17
N GLN A 138 5.34 -7.49 10.96
CA GLN A 138 5.18 -8.06 9.63
C GLN A 138 3.88 -7.62 8.95
N PRO A 139 3.80 -7.62 7.60
CA PRO A 139 2.68 -7.07 6.84
C PRO A 139 1.30 -7.57 7.29
N ARG A 140 1.18 -8.87 7.60
CA ARG A 140 -0.10 -9.46 8.04
C ARG A 140 -0.59 -8.96 9.41
N LYS A 141 0.30 -8.38 10.22
CA LYS A 141 -0.04 -7.71 11.48
C LYS A 141 -0.40 -6.23 11.28
N GLN A 142 -0.28 -5.75 10.05
CA GLN A 142 -0.54 -4.38 9.62
C GLN A 142 -1.68 -4.31 8.58
N GLY A 143 -2.63 -5.25 8.67
CA GLY A 143 -3.87 -5.23 7.90
C GLY A 143 -3.87 -5.99 6.59
N PHE A 144 -2.74 -6.54 6.12
CA PHE A 144 -2.71 -7.32 4.88
C PHE A 144 -3.14 -8.78 5.11
N ASP A 145 -4.00 -9.29 4.23
CA ASP A 145 -4.42 -10.69 4.24
C ASP A 145 -3.38 -11.61 3.60
N GLU A 146 -2.66 -11.09 2.60
CA GLU A 146 -1.61 -11.82 1.89
C GLU A 146 -0.34 -10.98 1.80
N TYR A 147 0.80 -11.64 1.90
CA TYR A 147 2.12 -11.07 1.69
C TYR A 147 3.03 -12.01 0.91
N PHE A 148 3.72 -11.47 -0.10
CA PHE A 148 4.79 -12.17 -0.78
C PHE A 148 5.93 -11.18 -1.09
N GLY A 149 7.10 -11.40 -0.50
CA GLY A 149 8.21 -10.46 -0.72
C GLY A 149 9.36 -10.59 0.27
N ILE A 150 10.14 -9.51 0.38
CA ILE A 150 11.30 -9.40 1.26
C ILE A 150 11.01 -8.38 2.37
N LEU A 151 11.42 -8.70 3.61
CA LEU A 151 11.16 -7.84 4.76
C LEU A 151 12.06 -6.61 4.81
N TYR A 152 13.16 -6.58 4.05
CA TYR A 152 14.09 -5.47 3.94
C TYR A 152 14.40 -5.11 2.49
N SER A 153 15.38 -4.24 2.28
CA SER A 153 15.86 -3.88 0.95
C SER A 153 16.77 -4.98 0.37
N ASN A 154 16.75 -5.14 -0.95
CA ASN A 154 17.55 -6.14 -1.65
C ASN A 154 19.06 -5.85 -1.60
N ASP A 155 19.47 -4.64 -1.27
CA ASP A 155 20.88 -4.26 -1.05
C ASP A 155 21.39 -4.59 0.36
N MET A 156 20.50 -4.92 1.31
CA MET A 156 20.84 -5.36 2.67
C MET A 156 21.15 -6.86 2.71
N TRP A 157 22.25 -7.28 2.07
CA TRP A 157 22.63 -8.68 1.87
C TRP A 157 24.12 -8.93 2.11
N PRO A 158 24.59 -10.19 2.24
CA PRO A 158 25.99 -10.49 2.57
C PRO A 158 27.03 -10.06 1.57
N LYS A 159 26.64 -9.70 0.33
CA LYS A 159 27.56 -9.18 -0.69
C LYS A 159 27.49 -7.66 -0.84
N HIS A 160 26.90 -6.95 0.12
CA HIS A 160 26.95 -5.49 0.16
C HIS A 160 28.41 -5.02 0.14
N PRO A 161 28.77 -3.96 -0.60
CA PRO A 161 30.18 -3.49 -0.71
C PRO A 161 30.85 -3.17 0.62
N GLN A 162 30.10 -2.80 1.65
CA GLN A 162 30.59 -2.50 3.00
C GLN A 162 30.30 -3.62 4.01
N GLN A 163 29.99 -4.82 3.54
CA GLN A 163 29.78 -5.97 4.40
C GLN A 163 31.04 -6.31 5.20
N GLY A 164 30.91 -6.60 6.48
CA GLY A 164 32.02 -6.91 7.37
C GLY A 164 32.82 -5.70 7.87
N THR A 165 32.56 -4.49 7.36
CA THR A 165 33.21 -3.25 7.82
C THR A 165 32.21 -2.30 8.49
N VAL A 166 31.12 -1.95 7.80
CA VAL A 166 30.07 -1.07 8.31
C VAL A 166 28.81 -1.87 8.64
N PHE A 167 28.51 -2.87 7.82
CA PHE A 167 27.31 -3.68 7.92
C PHE A 167 27.64 -5.16 8.13
N ASN A 168 26.71 -5.87 8.72
CA ASN A 168 26.73 -7.31 8.85
C ASN A 168 25.31 -7.84 8.52
N PHE A 169 24.94 -7.74 7.23
CA PHE A 169 23.62 -8.15 6.76
C PHE A 169 23.51 -9.67 6.63
N PRO A 170 22.36 -10.24 7.03
CA PRO A 170 22.05 -11.65 6.84
C PRO A 170 21.70 -11.94 5.37
N GLU A 171 21.54 -13.23 5.05
CA GLU A 171 20.94 -13.66 3.78
C GLU A 171 19.51 -13.10 3.64
N ILE A 172 19.18 -12.62 2.44
CA ILE A 172 17.84 -12.16 2.11
C ILE A 172 16.93 -13.38 2.01
N LYS A 173 15.84 -13.34 2.75
CA LYS A 173 14.80 -14.37 2.70
C LYS A 173 13.57 -13.84 1.99
N LEU A 174 13.06 -14.63 1.06
CA LEU A 174 11.74 -14.42 0.48
C LEU A 174 10.70 -15.00 1.44
N TYR A 175 9.62 -14.28 1.64
CA TYR A 175 8.53 -14.67 2.52
C TYR A 175 7.25 -14.88 1.73
N GLU A 176 6.52 -15.89 2.10
CA GLU A 176 5.10 -16.06 1.78
C GLU A 176 4.32 -16.00 3.09
N ASN A 177 3.52 -14.95 3.23
CA ASN A 177 2.86 -14.58 4.47
C ASN A 177 3.87 -14.38 5.63
N GLU A 178 3.85 -15.21 6.65
CA GLU A 178 4.76 -15.13 7.81
C GLU A 178 5.93 -16.11 7.72
N ALA A 179 5.96 -16.97 6.70
CA ALA A 179 6.94 -18.04 6.56
C ALA A 179 8.03 -17.69 5.54
N PRO A 180 9.31 -17.81 5.89
CA PRO A 180 10.36 -17.72 4.91
C PRO A 180 10.32 -18.94 3.98
N LEU A 181 10.41 -18.70 2.68
CA LEU A 181 10.60 -19.73 1.68
C LEU A 181 12.04 -20.28 1.75
N ARG A 182 12.18 -21.56 1.45
CA ARG A 182 13.48 -22.25 1.49
C ARG A 182 14.31 -21.97 0.26
#